data_df23192364869bb08b9d1eecbeb3cf7d
#
_entry.id   df23192364869bb08b9d1eecbeb3cf7d
#
_cell.length_a   1.000
_cell.length_b   1.000
_cell.length_c   1.000
_cell.angle_alpha   90.00
_cell.angle_beta   90.00
_cell.angle_gamma   90.00
#
_symmetry.space_group_name_H-M   'P 1'
#
loop_
_entity.id
_entity.type
_entity.pdbx_description
1 polymer ?
#
loop_
_entity_poly.entity_id
_entity_poly.type
_entity_poly.pdbx_seq_one_letter_code
_entity_poly.pdbx_strand_id
1 'polypeptide(L)'
;MSTETDWVYRVDEPHGSEGWRPYGDQPERWRGTVTSDDPKEDAEYVAALVVTDLVSEWYRQGAAQRHVRVIVWQDAEGTGPEDAAFMVEIQPHIDGE
;
A
#
# COMPACT_ATOMS: atom_id res chain seq x y z
N MET A 1 -18.18 -2.73 24.06
CA MET A 1 -18.14 -1.82 22.91
C MET A 1 -16.97 -2.17 22.03
N SER A 2 -17.22 -2.36 20.77
CA SER A 2 -16.11 -2.64 19.89
C SER A 2 -15.41 -1.33 19.53
N THR A 3 -14.08 -1.40 19.42
CA THR A 3 -13.26 -0.27 19.05
C THR A 3 -12.64 -0.53 17.68
N GLU A 4 -13.49 -0.90 16.74
CA GLU A 4 -13.03 -1.19 15.39
C GLU A 4 -12.51 0.07 14.73
N THR A 5 -11.40 -0.09 14.00
CA THR A 5 -10.82 0.98 13.22
C THR A 5 -10.79 0.52 11.76
N ASP A 6 -11.21 1.40 10.88
CA ASP A 6 -11.11 1.15 9.44
C ASP A 6 -9.81 1.76 8.94
N TRP A 7 -8.99 0.92 8.30
CA TRP A 7 -7.75 1.35 7.70
C TRP A 7 -7.92 1.29 6.19
N VAL A 8 -7.85 2.41 5.54
CA VAL A 8 -8.03 2.51 4.09
C VAL A 8 -6.66 2.57 3.44
N TYR A 9 -6.45 1.77 2.41
CA TYR A 9 -5.14 1.74 1.75
C TYR A 9 -5.29 1.94 0.25
N ARG A 10 -4.20 2.38 -0.36
CA ARG A 10 -4.08 2.51 -1.82
C ARG A 10 -2.62 2.28 -2.19
N VAL A 11 -2.41 1.59 -3.31
CA VAL A 11 -1.07 1.39 -3.87
C VAL A 11 -0.93 2.30 -5.08
N ASP A 12 0.16 3.07 -5.12
CA ASP A 12 0.48 3.96 -6.22
C ASP A 12 1.80 3.57 -6.84
N GLU A 13 1.99 3.92 -8.12
CA GLU A 13 3.24 3.73 -8.82
C GLU A 13 3.70 5.06 -9.40
N PRO A 14 5.02 5.26 -9.57
CA PRO A 14 5.50 6.52 -10.15
C PRO A 14 5.13 6.62 -11.62
N HIS A 15 4.85 7.82 -12.06
CA HIS A 15 4.45 8.09 -13.43
C HIS A 15 5.24 9.29 -13.97
N GLY A 16 6.55 9.14 -13.98
CA GLY A 16 7.45 10.16 -14.52
C GLY A 16 7.24 11.52 -13.88
N SER A 17 7.21 12.55 -14.70
CA SER A 17 7.04 13.92 -14.23
C SER A 17 5.66 14.21 -13.69
N GLU A 18 4.71 13.30 -13.90
CA GLU A 18 3.34 13.49 -13.41
C GLU A 18 3.13 13.03 -11.99
N GLY A 19 4.20 12.50 -11.36
CA GLY A 19 4.11 12.07 -9.98
C GLY A 19 3.64 10.64 -9.84
N TRP A 20 2.64 10.41 -8.99
CA TRP A 20 2.16 9.07 -8.67
C TRP A 20 0.77 8.86 -9.22
N ARG A 21 0.51 7.63 -9.66
CA ARG A 21 -0.81 7.23 -10.13
C ARG A 21 -1.18 5.90 -9.52
N PRO A 22 -2.48 5.52 -9.51
CA PRO A 22 -2.88 4.20 -9.00
C PRO A 22 -2.14 3.09 -9.73
N TYR A 23 -1.77 2.07 -8.98
CA TYR A 23 -0.93 0.98 -9.46
C TYR A 23 -1.72 0.00 -10.32
N GLY A 24 -1.14 -0.39 -11.46
CA GLY A 24 -1.63 -1.50 -12.27
C GLY A 24 -2.79 -1.15 -13.18
N ASP A 25 -3.26 -2.17 -13.90
CA ASP A 25 -4.35 -2.03 -14.84
C ASP A 25 -5.72 -2.06 -14.16
N GLN A 26 -5.76 -2.62 -12.95
CA GLN A 26 -7.00 -2.70 -12.17
C GLN A 26 -6.75 -2.06 -10.82
N PRO A 27 -6.75 -0.73 -10.79
CA PRO A 27 -6.39 -0.01 -9.53
C PRO A 27 -7.30 -0.35 -8.36
N GLU A 28 -8.54 -0.73 -8.62
CA GLU A 28 -9.48 -1.10 -7.57
C GLU A 28 -9.04 -2.33 -6.79
N ARG A 29 -8.19 -3.16 -7.38
CA ARG A 29 -7.65 -4.33 -6.70
C ARG A 29 -6.67 -3.94 -5.59
N TRP A 30 -6.00 -2.80 -5.79
CA TRP A 30 -4.95 -2.34 -4.86
C TRP A 30 -5.42 -1.14 -4.06
N ARG A 31 -6.70 -1.14 -3.75
CA ARG A 31 -7.35 -0.08 -3.00
C ARG A 31 -8.46 -0.72 -2.21
N GLY A 32 -8.49 -0.47 -0.91
CA GLY A 32 -9.51 -1.10 -0.10
C GLY A 32 -9.45 -0.69 1.35
N THR A 33 -10.19 -1.42 2.16
CA THR A 33 -10.33 -1.15 3.58
C THR A 33 -10.09 -2.42 4.38
N VAL A 34 -9.32 -2.29 5.44
CA VAL A 34 -9.14 -3.37 6.42
C VAL A 34 -9.68 -2.86 7.75
N THR A 35 -10.64 -3.60 8.30
CA THR A 35 -11.23 -3.25 9.59
C THR A 35 -10.63 -4.15 10.65
N SER A 36 -10.20 -3.55 11.76
CA SER A 36 -9.58 -4.31 12.83
C SER A 36 -9.97 -3.73 14.18
N ASP A 37 -10.14 -4.61 15.16
CA ASP A 37 -10.39 -4.22 16.55
C ASP A 37 -9.20 -4.52 17.44
N ASP A 38 -8.08 -4.96 16.87
CA ASP A 38 -6.87 -5.29 17.63
C ASP A 38 -5.92 -4.10 17.58
N PRO A 39 -5.53 -3.53 18.72
CA PRO A 39 -4.61 -2.39 18.72
C PRO A 39 -3.24 -2.69 18.11
N LYS A 40 -2.88 -3.95 17.96
CA LYS A 40 -1.62 -4.32 17.30
C LYS A 40 -1.75 -4.29 15.77
N GLU A 41 -2.97 -4.30 15.26
CA GLU A 41 -3.24 -4.27 13.83
C GLU A 41 -3.51 -2.83 13.41
N ASP A 42 -2.46 -2.06 13.42
CA ASP A 42 -2.52 -0.63 13.11
C ASP A 42 -2.19 -0.37 11.63
N ALA A 43 -1.92 0.88 11.29
CA ALA A 43 -1.63 1.26 9.91
C ALA A 43 -0.41 0.53 9.37
N GLU A 44 0.62 0.36 10.19
CA GLU A 44 1.83 -0.36 9.77
C GLU A 44 1.51 -1.83 9.47
N TYR A 45 0.68 -2.44 10.30
CA TYR A 45 0.25 -3.81 10.07
C TYR A 45 -0.49 -3.95 8.73
N VAL A 46 -1.40 -3.03 8.45
CA VAL A 46 -2.16 -3.04 7.19
C VAL A 46 -1.21 -2.87 6.00
N ALA A 47 -0.26 -1.95 6.11
CA ALA A 47 0.73 -1.77 5.04
C ALA A 47 1.51 -3.06 4.81
N ALA A 48 1.89 -3.76 5.89
CA ALA A 48 2.61 -5.02 5.77
C ALA A 48 1.80 -6.09 5.06
N LEU A 49 0.49 -6.15 5.32
CA LEU A 49 -0.39 -7.09 4.63
C LEU A 49 -0.41 -6.80 3.12
N VAL A 50 -0.54 -5.54 2.76
CA VAL A 50 -0.60 -5.14 1.36
C VAL A 50 0.73 -5.43 0.66
N VAL A 51 1.84 -5.12 1.32
CA VAL A 51 3.16 -5.41 0.77
C VAL A 51 3.34 -6.91 0.55
N THR A 52 2.88 -7.72 1.49
CA THR A 52 2.96 -9.18 1.35
C THR A 52 2.18 -9.65 0.12
N ASP A 53 0.99 -9.10 -0.09
CA ASP A 53 0.19 -9.44 -1.26
C ASP A 53 0.87 -9.02 -2.56
N LEU A 54 1.47 -7.84 -2.58
CA LEU A 54 2.20 -7.35 -3.75
C LEU A 54 3.37 -8.26 -4.09
N VAL A 55 4.18 -8.58 -3.10
CA VAL A 55 5.34 -9.44 -3.31
C VAL A 55 4.92 -10.82 -3.78
N SER A 56 3.85 -11.37 -3.19
CA SER A 56 3.34 -12.66 -3.60
C SER A 56 2.84 -12.64 -5.03
N GLU A 57 2.17 -11.57 -5.43
CA GLU A 57 1.68 -11.42 -6.79
C GLU A 57 2.83 -11.38 -7.80
N TRP A 58 3.85 -10.58 -7.50
CA TRP A 58 5.02 -10.49 -8.36
C TRP A 58 5.72 -11.84 -8.47
N TYR A 59 5.83 -12.55 -7.37
CA TYR A 59 6.47 -13.86 -7.36
C TYR A 59 5.70 -14.84 -8.25
N ARG A 60 4.38 -14.85 -8.14
CA ARG A 60 3.55 -15.76 -8.96
C ARG A 60 3.66 -15.44 -10.44
N GLN A 61 3.86 -14.17 -10.78
CA GLN A 61 3.98 -13.73 -12.15
C GLN A 61 5.39 -13.89 -12.70
N GLY A 62 6.34 -14.28 -11.86
CA GLY A 62 7.74 -14.33 -12.26
C GLY A 62 8.31 -12.96 -12.53
N ALA A 63 7.74 -11.93 -11.93
CA ALA A 63 8.14 -10.56 -12.17
C ALA A 63 9.08 -10.06 -11.07
N ALA A 64 9.94 -9.11 -11.44
CA ALA A 64 10.79 -8.44 -10.47
C ALA A 64 9.98 -7.46 -9.63
N GLN A 65 10.57 -7.04 -8.52
CA GLN A 65 9.95 -6.02 -7.68
C GLN A 65 9.78 -4.73 -8.48
N ARG A 66 8.68 -4.05 -8.22
CA ARG A 66 8.38 -2.78 -8.86
C ARG A 66 8.46 -1.65 -7.85
N HIS A 67 8.65 -0.44 -8.37
CA HIS A 67 8.64 0.75 -7.53
C HIS A 67 7.18 1.13 -7.28
N VAL A 68 6.75 1.00 -6.02
CA VAL A 68 5.38 1.34 -5.63
C VAL A 68 5.42 1.96 -4.23
N ARG A 69 4.33 2.61 -3.85
CA ARG A 69 4.15 3.03 -2.47
C ARG A 69 2.77 2.59 -1.99
N VAL A 70 2.71 2.20 -0.73
CA VAL A 70 1.47 1.83 -0.06
C VAL A 70 1.15 2.91 0.94
N ILE A 71 -0.02 3.50 0.83
CA ILE A 71 -0.45 4.58 1.71
C ILE A 71 -1.65 4.07 2.50
N VAL A 72 -1.63 4.29 3.82
CA VAL A 72 -2.72 3.85 4.70
C VAL A 72 -3.24 5.06 5.47
N TRP A 73 -4.54 5.24 5.41
CA TRP A 73 -5.25 6.30 6.14
C TRP A 73 -6.19 5.67 7.15
N GLN A 74 -6.53 6.44 8.16
CA GLN A 74 -7.52 6.01 9.15
C GLN A 74 -8.89 6.53 8.75
N ASP A 75 -9.87 5.65 8.77
CA ASP A 75 -11.30 5.91 8.55
C ASP A 75 -11.68 6.19 7.10
N ALA A 76 -10.94 7.03 6.39
CA ALA A 76 -11.28 7.38 5.01
C ALA A 76 -10.02 7.68 4.22
N GLU A 77 -10.10 7.44 2.92
CA GLU A 77 -8.99 7.72 2.02
C GLU A 77 -8.72 9.22 1.98
N GLY A 78 -7.44 9.57 2.16
CA GLY A 78 -7.02 10.96 2.11
C GLY A 78 -6.53 11.36 0.74
N THR A 79 -5.83 12.50 0.68
CA THR A 79 -5.36 13.06 -0.58
C THR A 79 -3.96 12.60 -0.95
N GLY A 80 -3.15 12.21 0.03
CA GLY A 80 -1.80 11.78 -0.24
C GLY A 80 -1.06 11.37 1.02
N PRO A 81 0.27 11.21 0.90
CA PRO A 81 1.07 10.74 2.05
C PRO A 81 1.07 11.71 3.22
N GLU A 82 0.86 12.99 2.96
CA GLU A 82 0.96 14.00 4.03
C GLU A 82 -0.15 13.89 5.05
N ASP A 83 -1.29 13.30 4.69
CA ASP A 83 -2.39 13.09 5.64
C ASP A 83 -2.56 11.62 5.99
N ALA A 84 -1.59 10.78 5.61
CA ALA A 84 -1.67 9.35 5.87
C ALA A 84 -1.27 9.02 7.30
N ALA A 85 -1.83 7.92 7.81
CA ALA A 85 -1.40 7.35 9.09
C ALA A 85 -0.06 6.64 8.95
N PHE A 86 0.19 6.05 7.77
CA PHE A 86 1.44 5.35 7.50
C PHE A 86 1.64 5.24 6.00
N MET A 87 2.89 5.25 5.56
CA MET A 87 3.22 5.08 4.15
C MET A 87 4.55 4.34 4.06
N VAL A 88 4.63 3.39 3.15
CA VAL A 88 5.86 2.66 2.87
C VAL A 88 6.10 2.66 1.37
N GLU A 89 7.33 2.84 0.98
CA GLU A 89 7.72 2.83 -0.43
C GLU A 89 8.62 1.64 -0.68
N ILE A 90 8.31 0.87 -1.73
CA ILE A 90 9.11 -0.27 -2.15
C ILE A 90 9.85 0.14 -3.40
N GLN A 91 11.16 -0.01 -3.38
CA GLN A 91 12.00 0.27 -4.55
C GLN A 91 12.71 -1.01 -4.98
N PRO A 92 12.84 -1.22 -6.29
CA PRO A 92 13.59 -2.39 -6.76
C PRO A 92 15.00 -2.36 -6.21
N HIS A 93 15.48 -3.54 -5.80
CA HIS A 93 16.86 -3.66 -5.36
C HIS A 93 17.74 -3.75 -6.60
N ILE A 94 18.71 -2.86 -6.71
CA ILE A 94 19.63 -2.84 -7.83
C ILE A 94 20.97 -3.35 -7.36
N ASP A 95 21.36 -4.51 -7.90
CA ASP A 95 22.64 -5.11 -7.59
C ASP A 95 23.71 -4.60 -8.54
N GLY A 96 24.96 -4.84 -8.19
CA GLY A 96 26.06 -4.58 -9.06
C GLY A 96 26.72 -3.22 -8.89
N GLU A 97 26.44 -2.60 -7.79
CA GLU A 97 27.04 -1.30 -7.50
C GLU A 97 28.34 -1.43 -6.77
#